data_867738c3478d43d01438a2827b300c7c
#
_entry.id   867738c3478d43d01438a2827b300c7c
#
_cell.length_a   1.000
_cell.length_b   1.000
_cell.length_c   1.000
_cell.angle_alpha   90.00
_cell.angle_beta   90.00
_cell.angle_gamma   90.00
#
_symmetry.space_group_name_H-M   'P 1'
#
loop_
_entity.id
_entity.type
_entity.pdbx_description
1 polymer ?
#
loop_
_entity_poly.entity_id
_entity_poly.type
_entity_poly.pdbx_seq_one_letter_code
_entity_poly.pdbx_strand_id
1 'polypeptide(L)'
;FPADITCFYNLPWSFSEKVILETNRWYEVWSKAGATPNYTVDNFDLYIKNLNWFPNWIDNYFFNKMSDFLLGLFVLVIIFYFTFIFKQSLKLKKNKTLNLQSILIYIFFIICLIEWFFKHPSLRYGGYQIFALLFFLPISLKFSLINIDYKKYYKKALFIAVLTIIIFSYRN
;
A
#
# COMPACT_ATOMS: atom_id res chain seq x y z
N PHE A 1 12.59 8.33 -11.57
CA PHE A 1 13.63 9.19 -11.01
C PHE A 1 14.55 8.32 -10.17
N PRO A 2 15.88 8.44 -10.28
CA PRO A 2 16.79 7.69 -9.44
C PRO A 2 16.58 8.08 -7.98
N ALA A 3 16.52 7.08 -7.12
CA ALA A 3 16.39 7.28 -5.68
C ALA A 3 17.67 7.88 -5.07
N ASP A 4 18.81 7.71 -5.75
CA ASP A 4 20.11 8.22 -5.37
C ASP A 4 20.72 9.00 -6.54
N ILE A 5 21.25 10.19 -6.23
CA ILE A 5 21.93 11.09 -7.16
C ILE A 5 23.11 10.41 -7.83
N THR A 6 23.80 9.49 -7.12
CA THR A 6 25.00 8.82 -7.59
C THR A 6 24.74 7.76 -8.67
N CYS A 7 23.54 7.20 -8.76
CA CYS A 7 23.22 6.08 -9.64
C CYS A 7 23.36 6.41 -11.14
N PHE A 8 23.20 7.68 -11.54
CA PHE A 8 23.12 8.07 -12.97
C PHE A 8 23.92 9.33 -13.31
N TYR A 9 24.87 9.68 -12.47
CA TYR A 9 25.62 10.95 -12.57
C TYR A 9 26.35 11.18 -13.91
N ASN A 10 26.82 10.13 -14.56
CA ASN A 10 27.62 10.22 -15.79
C ASN A 10 26.88 9.81 -17.07
N LEU A 11 25.59 9.69 -17.04
CA LEU A 11 24.84 9.31 -18.24
C LEU A 11 24.38 10.54 -19.02
N PRO A 12 24.42 10.53 -20.36
CA PRO A 12 24.11 11.69 -21.18
C PRO A 12 22.65 12.21 -21.06
N TRP A 13 21.79 11.40 -20.44
CA TRP A 13 20.38 11.75 -20.17
C TRP A 13 20.11 12.01 -18.68
N SER A 14 21.14 12.07 -17.83
CA SER A 14 20.96 12.33 -16.40
C SER A 14 20.65 13.80 -16.12
N PHE A 15 19.78 14.03 -15.16
CA PHE A 15 19.50 15.37 -14.67
C PHE A 15 20.62 15.86 -13.74
N SER A 16 20.80 17.18 -13.64
CA SER A 16 21.72 17.74 -12.67
C SER A 16 21.29 17.44 -11.23
N GLU A 17 22.24 17.33 -10.32
CA GLU A 17 22.00 17.08 -8.90
C GLU A 17 20.96 18.07 -8.31
N LYS A 18 21.06 19.34 -8.65
CA LYS A 18 20.13 20.36 -8.22
C LYS A 18 18.69 20.04 -8.61
N VAL A 19 18.47 19.67 -9.87
CA VAL A 19 17.12 19.31 -10.39
C VAL A 19 16.57 18.09 -9.68
N ILE A 20 17.41 17.08 -9.40
CA ILE A 20 16.99 15.87 -8.69
C ILE A 20 16.55 16.21 -7.26
N LEU A 21 17.35 16.98 -6.53
CA LEU A 21 17.05 17.39 -5.15
C LEU A 21 15.77 18.24 -5.08
N GLU A 22 15.63 19.24 -5.94
CA GLU A 22 14.43 20.09 -6.01
C GLU A 22 13.18 19.26 -6.35
N THR A 23 13.29 18.33 -7.28
CA THR A 23 12.18 17.45 -7.68
C THR A 23 11.77 16.50 -6.56
N ASN A 24 12.72 15.85 -5.89
CA ASN A 24 12.44 14.97 -4.76
C ASN A 24 11.76 15.74 -3.62
N ARG A 25 12.25 16.94 -3.31
CA ARG A 25 11.64 17.82 -2.32
C ARG A 25 10.23 18.24 -2.70
N TRP A 26 10.02 18.59 -3.97
CA TRP A 26 8.69 18.92 -4.49
C TRP A 26 7.71 17.75 -4.33
N TYR A 27 8.11 16.52 -4.67
CA TYR A 27 7.27 15.34 -4.51
C TYR A 27 6.96 15.03 -3.05
N GLU A 28 7.91 15.24 -2.15
CA GLU A 28 7.70 15.08 -0.71
C GLU A 28 6.65 16.07 -0.20
N VAL A 29 6.80 17.35 -0.50
CA VAL A 29 5.82 18.40 -0.13
C VAL A 29 4.47 18.13 -0.74
N TRP A 30 4.42 17.81 -2.03
CA TRP A 30 3.18 17.49 -2.74
C TRP A 30 2.42 16.33 -2.10
N SER A 31 3.09 15.26 -1.72
CA SER A 31 2.46 14.11 -1.09
C SER A 31 1.93 14.42 0.31
N LYS A 32 2.63 15.27 1.06
CA LYS A 32 2.26 15.74 2.40
C LYS A 32 1.15 16.80 2.37
N ALA A 33 1.03 17.55 1.28
CA ALA A 33 0.00 18.56 1.08
C ALA A 33 -1.33 18.04 0.51
N GLY A 34 -1.56 16.71 0.56
CA GLY A 34 -2.80 16.09 0.11
C GLY A 34 -2.77 15.52 -1.31
N ALA A 35 -1.61 15.52 -1.97
CA ALA A 35 -1.41 14.95 -3.31
C ALA A 35 -2.44 15.47 -4.33
N THR A 36 -2.71 16.76 -4.29
CA THR A 36 -3.62 17.48 -5.20
C THR A 36 -2.83 18.36 -6.17
N PRO A 37 -3.34 18.62 -7.39
CA PRO A 37 -2.64 19.49 -8.34
C PRO A 37 -2.60 20.95 -7.89
N ASN A 38 -3.51 21.39 -7.04
CA ASN A 38 -3.71 22.77 -6.62
C ASN A 38 -3.19 23.03 -5.19
N TYR A 39 -2.20 22.25 -4.72
CA TYR A 39 -1.63 22.54 -3.42
C TYR A 39 -0.79 23.84 -3.47
N THR A 40 -0.89 24.64 -2.40
CA THR A 40 -0.10 25.84 -2.21
C THR A 40 0.66 25.72 -0.89
N VAL A 41 1.98 25.82 -0.96
CA VAL A 41 2.85 25.82 0.21
C VAL A 41 3.92 26.90 -0.04
N ASP A 42 3.91 27.95 0.76
CA ASP A 42 4.82 29.09 0.57
C ASP A 42 6.26 28.74 0.93
N ASN A 43 6.47 27.99 1.99
CA ASN A 43 7.80 27.60 2.45
C ASN A 43 7.88 26.10 2.70
N PHE A 44 8.55 25.40 1.79
CA PHE A 44 8.70 23.95 1.82
C PHE A 44 9.44 23.45 3.07
N ASP A 45 10.51 24.14 3.49
CA ASP A 45 11.31 23.71 4.63
C ASP A 45 10.53 23.80 5.94
N LEU A 46 9.81 24.88 6.12
CA LEU A 46 8.98 25.06 7.31
C LEU A 46 7.83 24.04 7.34
N TYR A 47 7.25 23.77 6.17
CA TYR A 47 6.14 22.85 6.03
C TYR A 47 6.53 21.39 6.33
N ILE A 48 7.68 20.93 5.84
CA ILE A 48 8.17 19.56 6.06
C ILE A 48 8.71 19.38 7.48
N LYS A 49 9.18 20.46 8.10
CA LYS A 49 9.83 20.42 9.42
C LYS A 49 8.90 19.83 10.47
N ASN A 50 9.39 18.83 11.18
CA ASN A 50 8.62 18.08 12.18
C ASN A 50 7.33 17.47 11.58
N LEU A 51 6.19 17.72 12.19
CA LEU A 51 4.88 17.26 11.77
C LEU A 51 3.94 18.42 11.37
N ASN A 52 4.48 19.55 10.96
CA ASN A 52 3.67 20.76 10.59
C ASN A 52 2.71 20.45 9.43
N TRP A 53 3.08 19.53 8.55
CA TRP A 53 2.25 19.06 7.43
C TRP A 53 1.07 18.15 7.83
N PHE A 54 1.14 17.55 9.03
CA PHE A 54 0.22 16.48 9.42
C PHE A 54 -1.25 16.90 9.53
N PRO A 55 -1.61 18.04 10.15
CA PRO A 55 -3.01 18.49 10.19
C PRO A 55 -3.59 18.69 8.79
N ASN A 56 -2.85 19.37 7.92
CA ASN A 56 -3.26 19.60 6.54
C ASN A 56 -3.40 18.30 5.74
N TRP A 57 -2.52 17.32 5.96
CA TRP A 57 -2.62 16.01 5.34
C TRP A 57 -3.86 15.25 5.80
N ILE A 58 -4.21 15.32 7.08
CA ILE A 58 -5.45 14.71 7.61
C ILE A 58 -6.66 15.28 6.91
N ASP A 59 -6.79 16.59 6.85
CA ASP A 59 -7.97 17.26 6.30
C ASP A 59 -8.09 17.06 4.79
N ASN A 60 -7.00 17.21 4.05
CA ASN A 60 -7.03 17.19 2.59
C ASN A 60 -6.84 15.82 1.96
N TYR A 61 -6.19 14.89 2.67
CA TYR A 61 -5.88 13.58 2.10
C TYR A 61 -6.51 12.41 2.84
N PHE A 62 -6.38 12.37 4.17
CA PHE A 62 -6.86 11.23 4.93
C PHE A 62 -8.39 11.09 4.80
N PHE A 63 -9.14 12.10 5.12
CA PHE A 63 -10.61 12.03 5.05
C PHE A 63 -11.17 11.98 3.62
N ASN A 64 -10.44 12.46 2.62
CA ASN A 64 -10.93 12.49 1.24
C ASN A 64 -10.51 11.28 0.40
N LYS A 65 -9.38 10.65 0.68
CA LYS A 65 -8.85 9.55 -0.16
C LYS A 65 -8.46 8.31 0.64
N MET A 66 -7.79 8.51 1.78
CA MET A 66 -7.29 7.41 2.57
C MET A 66 -8.43 6.66 3.27
N SER A 67 -9.41 7.38 3.80
CA SER A 67 -10.61 6.80 4.43
C SER A 67 -11.41 5.94 3.45
N ASP A 68 -11.62 6.42 2.22
CA ASP A 68 -12.32 5.66 1.17
C ASP A 68 -11.57 4.38 0.80
N PHE A 69 -10.26 4.47 0.69
CA PHE A 69 -9.42 3.29 0.45
C PHE A 69 -9.50 2.27 1.58
N LEU A 70 -9.42 2.72 2.84
CA LEU A 70 -9.54 1.85 4.02
C LEU A 70 -10.95 1.23 4.13
N LEU A 71 -11.99 1.99 3.82
CA LEU A 71 -13.36 1.49 3.77
C LEU A 71 -13.50 0.43 2.67
N GLY A 72 -12.95 0.67 1.49
CA GLY A 72 -12.91 -0.32 0.41
C GLY A 72 -12.19 -1.61 0.82
N LEU A 73 -11.05 -1.51 1.51
CA LEU A 73 -10.35 -2.67 2.07
C LEU A 73 -11.19 -3.42 3.10
N PHE A 74 -11.86 -2.69 3.99
CA PHE A 74 -12.74 -3.29 5.00
C PHE A 74 -13.88 -4.09 4.36
N VAL A 75 -14.53 -3.52 3.33
CA VAL A 75 -15.58 -4.21 2.56
C VAL A 75 -15.01 -5.46 1.88
N LEU A 76 -13.82 -5.40 1.29
CA LEU A 76 -13.16 -6.58 0.71
C LEU A 76 -12.88 -7.67 1.74
N VAL A 77 -12.43 -7.33 2.94
CA VAL A 77 -12.23 -8.28 4.04
C VAL A 77 -13.55 -8.97 4.42
N ILE A 78 -14.63 -8.21 4.52
CA ILE A 78 -15.96 -8.74 4.82
C ILE A 78 -16.42 -9.70 3.72
N ILE A 79 -16.36 -9.29 2.45
CA ILE A 79 -16.75 -10.13 1.32
C ILE A 79 -15.93 -11.43 1.31
N PHE A 80 -14.63 -11.30 1.52
CA PHE A 80 -13.74 -12.45 1.57
C PHE A 80 -14.10 -13.39 2.73
N TYR A 81 -14.36 -12.84 3.92
CA TYR A 81 -14.78 -13.62 5.08
C TYR A 81 -16.04 -14.42 4.81
N PHE A 82 -17.10 -13.79 4.31
CA PHE A 82 -18.36 -14.48 4.00
C PHE A 82 -18.23 -15.50 2.87
N THR A 83 -17.43 -15.20 1.85
CA THR A 83 -17.28 -16.08 0.68
C THR A 83 -16.46 -17.32 0.99
N PHE A 84 -15.39 -17.18 1.75
CA PHE A 84 -14.37 -18.23 1.91
C PHE A 84 -14.32 -18.86 3.29
N ILE A 85 -14.70 -18.13 4.34
CA ILE A 85 -14.51 -18.57 5.73
C ILE A 85 -15.81 -19.03 6.35
N PHE A 86 -16.90 -18.29 6.18
CA PHE A 86 -18.16 -18.52 6.88
C PHE A 86 -18.81 -19.84 6.51
N LYS A 87 -18.75 -20.28 5.26
CA LYS A 87 -19.37 -21.52 4.77
C LYS A 87 -18.59 -22.80 5.07
N GLN A 88 -17.45 -22.72 5.72
CA GLN A 88 -16.60 -23.88 5.93
C GLN A 88 -16.48 -24.22 7.42
N SER A 89 -16.84 -25.45 7.77
CA SER A 89 -16.38 -26.15 8.96
C SER A 89 -14.85 -26.35 8.82
N LEU A 90 -14.09 -25.32 9.17
CA LEU A 90 -12.65 -25.26 8.94
C LEU A 90 -11.95 -26.22 9.91
N LYS A 91 -11.46 -27.35 9.41
CA LYS A 91 -10.53 -28.21 10.14
C LYS A 91 -9.19 -27.47 10.27
N LEU A 92 -8.96 -26.85 11.41
CA LEU A 92 -7.66 -26.27 11.73
C LEU A 92 -6.58 -27.37 11.75
N LYS A 93 -5.43 -27.07 11.18
CA LYS A 93 -4.26 -27.94 11.32
C LYS A 93 -3.83 -27.93 12.78
N LYS A 94 -3.93 -29.11 13.44
CA LYS A 94 -3.45 -29.32 14.80
C LYS A 94 -1.94 -28.96 14.83
N ASN A 95 -1.51 -28.03 15.71
CA ASN A 95 -0.11 -27.69 16.00
C ASN A 95 0.66 -26.86 14.94
N LYS A 96 0.07 -25.87 14.29
CA LYS A 96 0.85 -24.92 13.51
C LYS A 96 1.00 -23.60 14.29
N THR A 97 2.19 -23.35 14.81
CA THR A 97 2.61 -22.05 15.36
C THR A 97 2.90 -21.07 14.24
N LEU A 98 2.78 -19.78 14.52
CA LEU A 98 3.24 -18.73 13.61
C LEU A 98 4.73 -18.92 13.30
N ASN A 99 5.07 -19.02 12.02
CA ASN A 99 6.45 -19.16 11.59
C ASN A 99 7.18 -17.83 11.75
N LEU A 100 8.42 -17.86 12.23
CA LEU A 100 9.29 -16.70 12.37
C LEU A 100 9.37 -15.89 11.06
N GLN A 101 9.40 -16.56 9.91
CA GLN A 101 9.39 -15.90 8.60
C GLN A 101 8.17 -15.00 8.38
N SER A 102 6.98 -15.41 8.84
CA SER A 102 5.77 -14.60 8.73
C SER A 102 5.87 -13.34 9.59
N ILE A 103 6.45 -13.45 10.78
CA ILE A 103 6.66 -12.32 11.68
C ILE A 103 7.66 -11.32 11.06
N LEU A 104 8.75 -11.81 10.49
CA LEU A 104 9.74 -10.96 9.82
C LEU A 104 9.14 -10.21 8.63
N ILE A 105 8.27 -10.86 7.84
CA ILE A 105 7.56 -10.19 6.73
C ILE A 105 6.65 -9.08 7.25
N TYR A 106 5.91 -9.31 8.35
CA TYR A 106 5.10 -8.26 8.97
C TYR A 106 5.95 -7.07 9.42
N ILE A 107 7.04 -7.32 10.13
CA ILE A 107 7.97 -6.29 10.60
C ILE A 107 8.52 -5.49 9.41
N PHE A 108 8.93 -6.16 8.33
CA PHE A 108 9.41 -5.50 7.13
C PHE A 108 8.37 -4.54 6.54
N PHE A 109 7.12 -5.00 6.36
CA PHE A 109 6.07 -4.12 5.83
C PHE A 109 5.69 -2.98 6.77
N ILE A 110 5.80 -3.17 8.10
CA ILE A 110 5.60 -2.09 9.08
C ILE A 110 6.69 -1.03 8.93
N ILE A 111 7.96 -1.42 8.79
CA ILE A 111 9.07 -0.49 8.56
C ILE A 111 8.84 0.29 7.27
N CYS A 112 8.50 -0.38 6.17
CA CYS A 112 8.18 0.28 4.91
C CYS A 112 6.97 1.23 5.02
N LEU A 113 5.95 0.89 5.83
CA LEU A 113 4.81 1.76 6.08
C LEU A 113 5.20 3.02 6.84
N ILE A 114 6.08 2.89 7.83
CA ILE A 114 6.61 4.03 8.59
C ILE A 114 7.41 4.95 7.66
N GLU A 115 8.32 4.39 6.85
CA GLU A 115 9.09 5.15 5.87
C GLU A 115 8.17 5.88 4.88
N TRP A 116 7.19 5.17 4.31
CA TRP A 116 6.18 5.76 3.43
C TRP A 116 5.46 6.95 4.08
N PHE A 117 5.01 6.79 5.32
CA PHE A 117 4.27 7.84 6.03
C PHE A 117 5.10 9.11 6.22
N PHE A 118 6.37 8.96 6.58
CA PHE A 118 7.23 10.12 6.82
C PHE A 118 7.77 10.76 5.54
N LYS A 119 7.97 9.98 4.48
CA LYS A 119 8.53 10.47 3.21
C LYS A 119 7.45 10.94 2.25
N HIS A 120 6.54 10.06 1.87
CA HIS A 120 5.56 10.27 0.81
C HIS A 120 4.18 9.68 1.18
N PRO A 121 3.43 10.27 2.11
CA PRO A 121 2.19 9.71 2.65
C PRO A 121 1.02 9.82 1.67
N SER A 122 1.19 9.30 0.46
CA SER A 122 0.10 9.19 -0.52
C SER A 122 -0.07 7.74 -0.99
N LEU A 123 -1.30 7.33 -1.27
CA LEU A 123 -1.64 5.95 -1.70
C LEU A 123 -0.90 5.53 -2.97
N ARG A 124 -0.56 6.49 -3.81
CA ARG A 124 0.21 6.25 -5.03
C ARG A 124 1.58 5.61 -4.75
N TYR A 125 2.20 5.97 -3.62
CA TYR A 125 3.54 5.48 -3.26
C TYR A 125 3.52 4.31 -2.27
N GLY A 126 2.45 4.13 -1.49
CA GLY A 126 2.44 3.11 -0.44
C GLY A 126 1.11 2.40 -0.20
N GLY A 127 0.10 2.60 -1.04
CA GLY A 127 -1.20 1.92 -0.89
C GLY A 127 -1.08 0.40 -0.89
N TYR A 128 -0.14 -0.16 -1.64
CA TYR A 128 0.13 -1.61 -1.66
C TYR A 128 0.65 -2.15 -0.32
N GLN A 129 1.38 -1.36 0.46
CA GLN A 129 1.86 -1.77 1.79
C GLN A 129 0.71 -1.90 2.77
N ILE A 130 -0.23 -0.96 2.72
CA ILE A 130 -1.46 -0.99 3.53
C ILE A 130 -2.31 -2.19 3.13
N PHE A 131 -2.47 -2.42 1.83
CA PHE A 131 -3.16 -3.60 1.32
C PHE A 131 -2.49 -4.90 1.77
N ALA A 132 -1.16 -4.98 1.71
CA ALA A 132 -0.41 -6.15 2.15
C ALA A 132 -0.61 -6.41 3.64
N LEU A 133 -0.50 -5.39 4.49
CA LEU A 133 -0.62 -5.52 5.94
C LEU A 133 -2.04 -5.85 6.40
N LEU A 134 -3.05 -5.17 5.85
CA LEU A 134 -4.43 -5.27 6.33
C LEU A 134 -5.24 -6.38 5.65
N PHE A 135 -4.88 -6.78 4.44
CA PHE A 135 -5.62 -7.76 3.67
C PHE A 135 -4.79 -9.01 3.34
N PHE A 136 -3.71 -8.86 2.58
CA PHE A 136 -3.00 -10.01 2.01
C PHE A 136 -2.34 -10.89 3.08
N LEU A 137 -1.57 -10.31 4.01
CA LEU A 137 -0.86 -11.07 5.03
C LEU A 137 -1.80 -11.77 6.02
N PRO A 138 -2.84 -11.13 6.61
CA PRO A 138 -3.79 -11.81 7.48
C PRO A 138 -4.50 -12.98 6.80
N ILE A 139 -4.90 -12.81 5.54
CA ILE A 139 -5.57 -13.87 4.77
C ILE A 139 -4.61 -15.00 4.46
N SER A 140 -3.39 -14.70 4.03
CA SER A 140 -2.34 -15.69 3.76
C SER A 140 -2.03 -16.52 5.00
N LEU A 141 -1.88 -15.89 6.15
CA LEU A 141 -1.68 -16.58 7.43
C LEU A 141 -2.85 -17.48 7.77
N LYS A 142 -4.08 -17.00 7.62
CA LYS A 142 -5.27 -17.81 7.87
C LYS A 142 -5.32 -19.03 6.96
N PHE A 143 -5.04 -18.86 5.67
CA PHE A 143 -4.98 -19.98 4.72
C PHE A 143 -3.88 -20.99 5.05
N SER A 144 -2.76 -20.54 5.58
CA SER A 144 -1.69 -21.44 6.00
C SER A 144 -2.09 -22.36 7.15
N LEU A 145 -3.04 -21.94 7.98
CA LEU A 145 -3.55 -22.68 9.15
C LEU A 145 -4.69 -23.65 8.82
N ILE A 146 -5.24 -23.60 7.62
CA ILE A 146 -6.39 -24.38 7.20
C ILE A 146 -5.97 -25.43 6.17
N ASN A 147 -6.58 -26.62 6.23
CA ASN A 147 -6.47 -27.59 5.14
C ASN A 147 -7.38 -27.17 4.01
N ILE A 148 -6.80 -26.67 2.92
CA ILE A 148 -7.54 -26.18 1.76
C ILE A 148 -7.49 -27.25 0.66
N ASP A 149 -8.66 -27.61 0.14
CA ASP A 149 -8.75 -28.34 -1.12
C ASP A 149 -8.54 -27.37 -2.28
N TYR A 150 -7.31 -27.28 -2.78
CA TYR A 150 -6.91 -26.38 -3.86
C TYR A 150 -7.76 -26.54 -5.13
N LYS A 151 -8.20 -27.76 -5.46
CA LYS A 151 -9.02 -28.01 -6.66
C LYS A 151 -10.35 -27.31 -6.61
N LYS A 152 -10.98 -27.23 -5.42
CA LYS A 152 -12.26 -26.55 -5.23
C LYS A 152 -12.15 -25.03 -5.38
N TYR A 153 -11.03 -24.45 -4.98
CA TYR A 153 -10.82 -23.00 -5.03
C TYR A 153 -10.23 -22.49 -6.32
N TYR A 154 -9.51 -23.34 -7.06
CA TYR A 154 -8.87 -22.95 -8.32
C TYR A 154 -9.87 -22.34 -9.32
N LYS A 155 -11.03 -22.98 -9.52
CA LYS A 155 -12.06 -22.46 -10.43
C LYS A 155 -12.59 -21.09 -10.01
N LYS A 156 -12.78 -20.86 -8.70
CA LYS A 156 -13.24 -19.56 -8.17
C LYS A 156 -12.16 -18.50 -8.33
N ALA A 157 -10.91 -18.82 -8.04
CA ALA A 157 -9.78 -17.91 -8.20
C ALA A 157 -9.58 -17.53 -9.69
N LEU A 158 -9.68 -18.50 -10.59
CA LEU A 158 -9.61 -18.26 -12.03
C LEU A 158 -10.75 -17.32 -12.48
N PHE A 159 -11.98 -17.58 -12.03
CA PHE A 159 -13.13 -16.73 -12.36
C PHE A 159 -12.90 -15.27 -11.91
N ILE A 160 -12.44 -15.07 -10.67
CA ILE A 160 -12.14 -13.72 -10.14
C ILE A 160 -11.01 -13.06 -10.94
N ALA A 161 -9.95 -13.80 -11.27
CA ALA A 161 -8.84 -13.27 -12.06
C ALA A 161 -9.31 -12.81 -13.46
N VAL A 162 -10.09 -13.66 -14.16
CA VAL A 162 -10.65 -13.30 -15.46
C VAL A 162 -11.57 -12.07 -15.36
N LEU A 163 -12.45 -12.03 -14.37
CA LEU A 163 -13.33 -10.88 -14.14
C LEU A 163 -12.53 -9.60 -13.89
N THR A 164 -11.46 -9.67 -13.10
CA THR A 164 -10.57 -8.53 -12.82
C THR A 164 -9.90 -8.03 -14.09
N ILE A 165 -9.41 -8.94 -14.94
CA ILE A 165 -8.80 -8.59 -16.24
C ILE A 165 -9.82 -7.91 -17.16
N ILE A 166 -11.04 -8.42 -17.23
CA ILE A 166 -12.12 -7.83 -18.06
C ILE A 166 -12.44 -6.41 -17.58
N ILE A 167 -12.64 -6.22 -16.26
CA ILE A 167 -12.93 -4.90 -15.69
C ILE A 167 -11.80 -3.92 -15.96
N PHE A 168 -10.55 -4.36 -15.77
CA PHE A 168 -9.38 -3.54 -16.04
C PHE A 168 -9.27 -3.14 -17.52
N SER A 169 -9.51 -4.09 -18.42
CA SER A 169 -9.46 -3.82 -19.87
C SER A 169 -10.60 -2.91 -20.35
N TYR A 170 -11.76 -2.96 -19.69
CA TYR A 170 -12.87 -2.08 -20.02
C TYR A 170 -12.67 -0.64 -19.53
N ARG A 171 -11.93 -0.47 -18.44
CA ARG A 171 -11.68 0.83 -17.81
C ARG A 171 -10.55 1.63 -18.50
N ASN A 172 -9.63 0.96 -19.21
CA ASN A 172 -8.54 1.58 -19.97
C ASN A 172 -8.89 1.72 -21.44
#